data_797d49c230c467f485030f9150cdbdd3
#
_entry.id   797d49c230c467f485030f9150cdbdd3
#
_cell.length_a   1.000
_cell.length_b   1.000
_cell.length_c   1.000
_cell.angle_alpha   90.00
_cell.angle_beta   90.00
_cell.angle_gamma   90.00
#
_symmetry.space_group_name_H-M   'P 1'
#
loop_
_entity.id
_entity.type
_entity.pdbx_description
1 polymer ?
#
loop_
_entity_poly.entity_id
_entity_poly.type
_entity_poly.pdbx_seq_one_letter_code
_entity_poly.pdbx_strand_id
1 'polypeptide(L)'
;MQTTIKRLAGVLVLAAGVGMAQELADVKLPEPKTEGGKPLMQALKQRQSTREYGTQAIAPQMLSDLLWAAHGISRAESGKRTAPSAKNWQEMEVYVLTAEGAYLHDVKANTLKAVAKGDLRKLTGKQEFVPLVPVNLVYVADTTKMLKATPEESAFYSATDTAFISQNVYLFCASEGLATVVRMPSDKPALAAALKLPDTAKITLAQSIGWPKK
;
A
#
# COMPACT_ATOMS: atom_id res chain seq x y z
N MET A 1 29.33 -16.42 75.70
CA MET A 1 28.74 -16.99 74.48
C MET A 1 28.30 -15.83 73.57
N GLN A 2 29.09 -15.50 72.60
CA GLN A 2 28.74 -14.42 71.63
C GLN A 2 28.26 -15.08 70.34
N THR A 3 27.02 -14.80 69.95
CA THR A 3 26.38 -15.32 68.75
C THR A 3 26.55 -14.30 67.64
N THR A 4 27.34 -14.61 66.62
CA THR A 4 27.59 -13.80 65.45
C THR A 4 26.49 -14.04 64.40
N ILE A 5 25.68 -13.00 64.14
CA ILE A 5 24.68 -13.00 63.07
C ILE A 5 25.35 -12.60 61.75
N LYS A 6 25.49 -13.52 60.80
CA LYS A 6 25.91 -13.23 59.43
C LYS A 6 24.70 -12.71 58.63
N ARG A 7 24.77 -11.45 58.18
CA ARG A 7 23.83 -10.85 57.23
C ARG A 7 24.21 -11.30 55.80
N LEU A 8 23.34 -12.07 55.17
CA LEU A 8 23.43 -12.35 53.73
C LEU A 8 22.85 -11.13 52.96
N ALA A 9 23.70 -10.45 52.19
CA ALA A 9 23.25 -9.45 51.26
C ALA A 9 22.86 -10.12 49.93
N GLY A 10 21.56 -10.18 49.66
CA GLY A 10 21.04 -10.66 48.39
C GLY A 10 21.22 -9.58 47.32
N VAL A 11 22.02 -9.89 46.30
CA VAL A 11 22.14 -9.04 45.11
C VAL A 11 20.94 -9.34 44.19
N LEU A 12 20.03 -8.38 44.08
CA LEU A 12 18.91 -8.42 43.14
C LEU A 12 19.44 -8.04 41.75
N VAL A 13 19.66 -9.03 40.87
CA VAL A 13 20.00 -8.80 39.47
C VAL A 13 18.70 -8.44 38.73
N LEU A 14 18.48 -7.15 38.46
CA LEU A 14 17.47 -6.72 37.52
C LEU A 14 17.91 -7.13 36.09
N ALA A 15 17.32 -8.19 35.58
CA ALA A 15 17.40 -8.51 34.15
C ALA A 15 16.60 -7.44 33.37
N ALA A 16 17.30 -6.46 32.81
CA ALA A 16 16.72 -5.55 31.84
C ALA A 16 16.36 -6.37 30.58
N GLY A 17 15.10 -6.74 30.46
CA GLY A 17 14.57 -7.32 29.23
C GLY A 17 14.71 -6.31 28.11
N VAL A 18 15.66 -6.52 27.21
CA VAL A 18 15.76 -5.79 25.94
C VAL A 18 14.52 -6.20 25.14
N GLY A 19 13.49 -5.39 25.20
CA GLY A 19 12.33 -5.53 24.33
C GLY A 19 12.80 -5.42 22.89
N MET A 20 12.95 -6.56 22.21
CA MET A 20 13.21 -6.59 20.77
C MET A 20 12.04 -5.88 20.11
N ALA A 21 12.29 -4.71 19.50
CA ALA A 21 11.29 -4.00 18.69
C ALA A 21 10.88 -4.96 17.56
N GLN A 22 9.66 -5.50 17.66
CA GLN A 22 9.13 -6.45 16.70
C GLN A 22 9.25 -5.83 15.29
N GLU A 23 9.98 -6.48 14.40
CA GLU A 23 10.10 -6.05 13.00
C GLU A 23 8.75 -6.12 12.29
N LEU A 24 8.57 -5.29 11.25
CA LEU A 24 7.38 -5.37 10.41
C LEU A 24 7.43 -6.68 9.62
N ALA A 25 6.41 -7.52 9.77
CA ALA A 25 6.33 -8.81 9.08
C ALA A 25 5.57 -8.71 7.75
N ASP A 26 5.87 -9.61 6.83
CA ASP A 26 5.07 -9.83 5.63
C ASP A 26 3.64 -10.25 6.01
N VAL A 27 2.65 -9.81 5.22
CA VAL A 27 1.24 -10.15 5.43
C VAL A 27 0.71 -10.92 4.23
N LYS A 28 0.45 -12.21 4.40
CA LYS A 28 -0.26 -12.99 3.38
C LYS A 28 -1.71 -12.55 3.33
N LEU A 29 -2.17 -12.11 2.16
CA LEU A 29 -3.58 -11.76 1.96
C LEU A 29 -4.42 -13.01 1.63
N PRO A 30 -5.72 -13.00 1.96
CA PRO A 30 -6.64 -14.02 1.47
C PRO A 30 -6.70 -14.04 -0.05
N GLU A 31 -7.10 -15.16 -0.65
CA GLU A 31 -7.35 -15.20 -2.09
C GLU A 31 -8.41 -14.17 -2.49
N PRO A 32 -8.17 -13.38 -3.55
CA PRO A 32 -9.11 -12.34 -3.96
C PRO A 32 -10.40 -12.97 -4.52
N LYS A 33 -11.53 -12.38 -4.18
CA LYS A 33 -12.81 -12.66 -4.82
C LYS A 33 -12.86 -11.92 -6.15
N THR A 34 -12.92 -12.66 -7.23
CA THR A 34 -12.87 -12.10 -8.60
C THR A 34 -14.23 -11.97 -9.25
N GLU A 35 -15.29 -12.36 -8.53
CA GLU A 35 -16.69 -12.29 -8.98
C GLU A 35 -17.52 -11.46 -8.00
N GLY A 36 -18.56 -10.81 -8.52
CA GLY A 36 -19.48 -10.01 -7.72
C GLY A 36 -19.37 -8.51 -8.00
N GLY A 37 -19.72 -7.71 -6.99
CA GLY A 37 -19.76 -6.26 -7.10
C GLY A 37 -20.97 -5.72 -7.88
N LYS A 38 -21.01 -4.40 -8.10
CA LYS A 38 -22.05 -3.74 -8.89
C LYS A 38 -21.79 -3.89 -10.39
N PRO A 39 -22.85 -3.91 -11.22
CA PRO A 39 -22.69 -3.84 -12.67
C PRO A 39 -21.83 -2.64 -13.07
N LEU A 40 -20.97 -2.82 -14.08
CA LEU A 40 -19.99 -1.82 -14.51
C LEU A 40 -20.58 -0.43 -14.71
N MET A 41 -21.73 -0.33 -15.41
CA MET A 41 -22.39 0.96 -15.68
C MET A 41 -22.86 1.65 -14.40
N GLN A 42 -23.23 0.87 -13.37
CA GLN A 42 -23.59 1.41 -12.07
C GLN A 42 -22.37 1.90 -11.32
N ALA A 43 -21.27 1.15 -11.34
CA ALA A 43 -20.00 1.57 -10.74
C ALA A 43 -19.46 2.87 -11.39
N LEU A 44 -19.50 2.96 -12.73
CA LEU A 44 -19.14 4.17 -13.48
C LEU A 44 -20.01 5.38 -13.07
N LYS A 45 -21.34 5.20 -12.96
CA LYS A 45 -22.28 6.25 -12.54
C LYS A 45 -21.99 6.74 -11.10
N GLN A 46 -21.55 5.85 -10.22
CA GLN A 46 -21.33 6.14 -8.79
C GLN A 46 -19.89 6.57 -8.48
N ARG A 47 -18.94 6.34 -9.41
CA ARG A 47 -17.54 6.71 -9.22
C ARG A 47 -17.39 8.21 -8.94
N GLN A 48 -16.81 8.53 -7.81
CA GLN A 48 -16.51 9.92 -7.41
C GLN A 48 -15.22 9.99 -6.58
N SER A 49 -14.65 11.19 -6.48
CA SER A 49 -13.56 11.48 -5.55
C SER A 49 -14.14 11.93 -4.22
N THR A 50 -13.87 11.18 -3.16
CA THR A 50 -14.35 11.45 -1.79
C THR A 50 -13.16 11.72 -0.89
N ARG A 51 -13.25 12.77 -0.07
CA ARG A 51 -12.19 13.23 0.84
C ARG A 51 -12.60 13.19 2.31
N GLU A 52 -13.80 12.68 2.59
CA GLU A 52 -14.33 12.49 3.93
C GLU A 52 -14.38 11.00 4.26
N TYR A 53 -13.66 10.61 5.29
CA TYR A 53 -13.44 9.23 5.66
C TYR A 53 -13.89 8.95 7.10
N GLY A 54 -14.46 7.78 7.31
CA GLY A 54 -14.65 7.18 8.63
C GLY A 54 -13.36 6.53 9.12
N THR A 55 -13.38 6.12 10.38
CA THR A 55 -12.22 5.52 11.07
C THR A 55 -12.16 3.99 10.95
N GLN A 56 -13.13 3.38 10.28
CA GLN A 56 -13.23 1.93 10.15
C GLN A 56 -12.06 1.36 9.33
N ALA A 57 -11.42 0.31 9.82
CA ALA A 57 -10.37 -0.40 9.11
C ALA A 57 -10.88 -1.08 7.85
N ILE A 58 -10.01 -1.27 6.87
CA ILE A 58 -10.26 -2.10 5.69
C ILE A 58 -9.92 -3.56 6.05
N ALA A 59 -10.89 -4.45 5.93
CA ALA A 59 -10.69 -5.87 6.20
C ALA A 59 -9.66 -6.48 5.22
N PRO A 60 -8.87 -7.48 5.63
CA PRO A 60 -7.87 -8.11 4.77
C PRO A 60 -8.44 -8.66 3.45
N GLN A 61 -9.64 -9.22 3.47
CA GLN A 61 -10.32 -9.69 2.25
C GLN A 61 -10.62 -8.51 1.30
N MET A 62 -11.18 -7.41 1.81
CA MET A 62 -11.49 -6.23 1.01
C MET A 62 -10.23 -5.60 0.41
N LEU A 63 -9.11 -5.61 1.15
CA LEU A 63 -7.82 -5.14 0.65
C LEU A 63 -7.26 -6.06 -0.44
N SER A 64 -7.40 -7.38 -0.29
CA SER A 64 -7.02 -8.36 -1.31
C SER A 64 -7.80 -8.16 -2.60
N ASP A 65 -9.12 -8.05 -2.51
CA ASP A 65 -10.02 -7.85 -3.64
C ASP A 65 -9.71 -6.53 -4.37
N LEU A 66 -9.47 -5.45 -3.61
CA LEU A 66 -9.08 -4.13 -4.13
C LEU A 66 -7.75 -4.19 -4.88
N LEU A 67 -6.73 -4.84 -4.32
CA LEU A 67 -5.41 -4.93 -4.95
C LEU A 67 -5.44 -5.80 -6.20
N TRP A 68 -6.24 -6.87 -6.20
CA TRP A 68 -6.48 -7.65 -7.41
C TRP A 68 -7.20 -6.83 -8.49
N ALA A 69 -8.26 -6.11 -8.13
CA ALA A 69 -8.95 -5.22 -9.06
C ALA A 69 -8.00 -4.16 -9.63
N ALA A 70 -7.13 -3.58 -8.81
CA ALA A 70 -6.16 -2.57 -9.20
C ALA A 70 -5.20 -3.06 -10.30
N HIS A 71 -4.47 -4.15 -10.03
CA HIS A 71 -3.42 -4.62 -10.94
C HIS A 71 -3.11 -6.13 -10.79
N GLY A 72 -4.05 -6.93 -10.29
CA GLY A 72 -3.90 -8.37 -10.12
C GLY A 72 -3.73 -9.13 -11.44
N ILE A 73 -3.24 -10.38 -11.36
CA ILE A 73 -3.16 -11.26 -12.51
C ILE A 73 -4.56 -11.78 -12.82
N SER A 74 -5.10 -11.40 -13.98
CA SER A 74 -6.42 -11.83 -14.46
C SER A 74 -6.35 -12.93 -15.51
N ARG A 75 -5.17 -13.19 -16.05
CA ARG A 75 -4.88 -14.23 -17.06
C ARG A 75 -3.64 -15.00 -16.63
N ALA A 76 -3.85 -16.05 -15.84
CA ALA A 76 -2.79 -16.81 -15.17
C ALA A 76 -1.72 -17.35 -16.15
N GLU A 77 -2.14 -17.89 -17.30
CA GLU A 77 -1.25 -18.47 -18.32
C GLU A 77 -0.26 -17.46 -18.89
N SER A 78 -0.67 -16.20 -19.07
CA SER A 78 0.15 -15.15 -19.69
C SER A 78 0.72 -14.15 -18.68
N GLY A 79 0.32 -14.23 -17.42
CA GLY A 79 0.68 -13.28 -16.37
C GLY A 79 0.14 -11.86 -16.60
N LYS A 80 -0.80 -11.69 -17.54
CA LYS A 80 -1.40 -10.39 -17.85
C LYS A 80 -2.38 -9.98 -16.75
N ARG A 81 -2.49 -8.66 -16.55
CA ARG A 81 -3.15 -8.05 -15.40
C ARG A 81 -4.52 -7.48 -15.72
N THR A 82 -5.24 -7.10 -14.68
CA THR A 82 -6.52 -6.37 -14.77
C THR A 82 -6.35 -5.00 -15.42
N ALA A 83 -5.26 -4.29 -15.12
CA ALA A 83 -4.88 -3.06 -15.79
C ALA A 83 -3.98 -3.35 -17.01
N PRO A 84 -4.13 -2.63 -18.14
CA PRO A 84 -3.18 -2.70 -19.23
C PRO A 84 -1.83 -2.11 -18.83
N SER A 85 -0.77 -2.53 -19.51
CA SER A 85 0.56 -1.93 -19.42
C SER A 85 1.15 -1.78 -20.82
N ALA A 86 1.69 -0.62 -21.12
CA ALA A 86 2.33 -0.31 -22.38
C ALA A 86 3.42 -1.34 -22.68
N LYS A 87 3.43 -1.87 -23.92
CA LYS A 87 4.41 -2.89 -24.36
C LYS A 87 4.52 -4.09 -23.39
N ASN A 88 3.54 -4.27 -22.50
CA ASN A 88 3.52 -5.28 -21.43
C ASN A 88 4.75 -5.21 -20.51
N TRP A 89 5.27 -4.01 -20.25
CA TRP A 89 6.40 -3.82 -19.34
C TRP A 89 6.08 -4.19 -17.91
N GLN A 90 4.83 -4.00 -17.48
CA GLN A 90 4.37 -4.26 -16.11
C GLN A 90 5.29 -3.61 -15.06
N GLU A 91 5.74 -2.42 -15.37
CA GLU A 91 6.68 -1.64 -14.55
C GLU A 91 6.05 -1.13 -13.26
N MET A 92 4.71 -1.03 -13.21
CA MET A 92 4.02 -0.46 -12.07
C MET A 92 4.01 -1.41 -10.87
N GLU A 93 4.46 -0.88 -9.74
CA GLU A 93 4.42 -1.47 -8.41
C GLU A 93 3.44 -0.69 -7.53
N VAL A 94 2.72 -1.39 -6.65
CA VAL A 94 1.77 -0.77 -5.71
C VAL A 94 2.26 -0.98 -4.29
N TYR A 95 2.59 0.11 -3.63
CA TYR A 95 2.90 0.13 -2.21
C TYR A 95 1.64 0.43 -1.41
N VAL A 96 1.46 -0.29 -0.33
CA VAL A 96 0.32 -0.18 0.59
C VAL A 96 0.83 0.39 1.91
N LEU A 97 0.38 1.59 2.28
CA LEU A 97 0.76 2.26 3.51
C LEU A 97 -0.43 2.24 4.48
N THR A 98 -0.19 1.70 5.67
CA THR A 98 -1.13 1.64 6.79
C THR A 98 -0.53 2.32 8.03
N ALA A 99 -1.24 2.29 9.17
CA ALA A 99 -0.71 2.79 10.43
C ALA A 99 0.51 1.98 10.93
N GLU A 100 0.58 0.70 10.58
CA GLU A 100 1.65 -0.22 11.02
C GLU A 100 2.92 -0.05 10.21
N GLY A 101 2.79 0.27 8.91
CA GLY A 101 3.95 0.37 8.03
C GLY A 101 3.61 0.50 6.55
N ALA A 102 4.68 0.44 5.75
CA ALA A 102 4.63 0.39 4.31
C ALA A 102 4.99 -1.00 3.80
N TYR A 103 4.27 -1.45 2.80
CA TYR A 103 4.41 -2.76 2.20
C TYR A 103 4.42 -2.64 0.67
N LEU A 104 5.19 -3.50 0.00
CA LEU A 104 5.08 -3.73 -1.43
C LEU A 104 4.13 -4.90 -1.70
N HIS A 105 3.13 -4.70 -2.55
CA HIS A 105 2.24 -5.80 -2.95
C HIS A 105 2.92 -6.73 -3.97
N ASP A 106 3.27 -7.93 -3.51
CA ASP A 106 3.68 -9.02 -4.39
C ASP A 106 2.44 -9.64 -5.04
N VAL A 107 2.23 -9.30 -6.30
CA VAL A 107 1.03 -9.71 -7.06
C VAL A 107 0.96 -11.22 -7.28
N LYS A 108 2.12 -11.89 -7.47
CA LYS A 108 2.17 -13.34 -7.71
C LYS A 108 1.87 -14.13 -6.45
N ALA A 109 2.43 -13.70 -5.33
CA ALA A 109 2.23 -14.34 -4.05
C ALA A 109 0.99 -13.84 -3.31
N ASN A 110 0.30 -12.81 -3.81
CA ASN A 110 -0.76 -12.08 -3.11
C ASN A 110 -0.38 -11.79 -1.64
N THR A 111 0.77 -11.14 -1.48
CA THR A 111 1.41 -10.89 -0.18
C THR A 111 1.86 -9.45 -0.10
N LEU A 112 1.64 -8.81 1.03
CA LEU A 112 2.23 -7.52 1.36
C LEU A 112 3.62 -7.75 1.93
N LYS A 113 4.66 -7.46 1.16
CA LYS A 113 6.06 -7.55 1.58
C LYS A 113 6.43 -6.35 2.44
N ALA A 114 6.90 -6.58 3.64
CA ALA A 114 7.29 -5.52 4.56
C ALA A 114 8.47 -4.68 4.01
N VAL A 115 8.31 -3.36 3.98
CA VAL A 115 9.31 -2.40 3.48
C VAL A 115 9.84 -1.52 4.59
N ALA A 116 8.93 -0.87 5.33
CA ALA A 116 9.30 0.04 6.41
C ALA A 116 8.24 0.03 7.50
N LYS A 117 8.67 -0.05 8.77
CA LYS A 117 7.81 0.01 9.95
C LYS A 117 7.45 1.45 10.28
N GLY A 118 6.24 1.64 10.82
CA GLY A 118 5.74 2.91 11.31
C GLY A 118 4.82 3.64 10.32
N ASP A 119 4.09 4.59 10.82
CA ASP A 119 3.08 5.32 10.04
C ASP A 119 3.72 6.33 9.07
N LEU A 120 3.80 5.96 7.81
CA LEU A 120 4.33 6.79 6.73
C LEU A 120 3.22 7.45 5.88
N ARG A 121 1.94 7.27 6.22
CA ARG A 121 0.82 7.76 5.42
C ARG A 121 0.88 9.26 5.17
N LYS A 122 1.30 10.07 6.15
CA LYS A 122 1.45 11.53 6.03
C LYS A 122 2.39 11.99 4.92
N LEU A 123 3.37 11.15 4.51
CA LEU A 123 4.29 11.49 3.42
C LEU A 123 3.61 11.43 2.05
N THR A 124 2.44 10.80 1.96
CA THR A 124 1.72 10.62 0.70
C THR A 124 0.86 11.82 0.30
N GLY A 125 0.74 12.87 1.13
CA GLY A 125 -0.01 14.08 0.80
C GLY A 125 -0.10 15.07 1.95
N LYS A 126 -0.50 16.33 1.63
CA LYS A 126 -0.61 17.45 2.60
C LYS A 126 -2.01 17.60 3.21
N GLN A 127 -3.02 16.93 2.66
CA GLN A 127 -4.39 17.06 3.12
C GLN A 127 -4.54 16.41 4.51
N GLU A 128 -5.33 17.01 5.39
CA GLU A 128 -5.51 16.58 6.79
C GLU A 128 -6.04 15.14 6.91
N PHE A 129 -6.86 14.69 5.97
CA PHE A 129 -7.39 13.33 5.99
C PHE A 129 -6.34 12.26 5.66
N VAL A 130 -5.24 12.61 5.02
CA VAL A 130 -4.25 11.63 4.50
C VAL A 130 -3.68 10.70 5.57
N PRO A 131 -3.24 11.16 6.74
CA PRO A 131 -2.77 10.26 7.79
C PRO A 131 -3.90 9.54 8.53
N LEU A 132 -5.16 9.93 8.32
CA LEU A 132 -6.31 9.37 9.04
C LEU A 132 -6.96 8.20 8.30
N VAL A 133 -6.82 8.14 6.97
CA VAL A 133 -7.42 7.05 6.18
C VAL A 133 -6.71 5.73 6.46
N PRO A 134 -7.44 4.59 6.51
CA PRO A 134 -6.85 3.30 6.85
C PRO A 134 -5.75 2.86 5.87
N VAL A 135 -5.89 3.19 4.57
CA VAL A 135 -4.98 2.76 3.53
C VAL A 135 -4.64 3.92 2.58
N ASN A 136 -3.36 4.11 2.30
CA ASN A 136 -2.88 4.90 1.16
C ASN A 136 -2.10 3.98 0.21
N LEU A 137 -2.50 3.92 -1.05
CA LEU A 137 -1.69 3.32 -2.10
C LEU A 137 -0.70 4.36 -2.63
N VAL A 138 0.51 3.90 -2.96
CA VAL A 138 1.52 4.68 -3.68
C VAL A 138 1.90 3.90 -4.92
N TYR A 139 1.81 4.54 -6.07
CA TYR A 139 2.14 3.95 -7.36
C TYR A 139 3.56 4.31 -7.73
N VAL A 140 4.37 3.29 -8.02
CA VAL A 140 5.79 3.43 -8.31
C VAL A 140 6.09 2.71 -9.62
N ALA A 141 6.76 3.38 -10.54
CA ALA A 141 7.25 2.78 -11.77
C ALA A 141 8.70 2.32 -11.58
N ASP A 142 8.97 1.05 -11.75
CA ASP A 142 10.32 0.50 -11.89
C ASP A 142 10.77 0.66 -13.36
N THR A 143 11.53 1.72 -13.63
CA THR A 143 11.93 2.04 -15.00
C THR A 143 12.93 1.05 -15.60
N THR A 144 13.53 0.15 -14.80
CA THR A 144 14.40 -0.92 -15.31
C THR A 144 13.65 -1.94 -16.18
N LYS A 145 12.32 -2.06 -15.95
CA LYS A 145 11.44 -2.92 -16.74
C LYS A 145 11.07 -2.32 -18.10
N MET A 146 11.27 -1.01 -18.27
CA MET A 146 10.89 -0.26 -19.49
C MET A 146 12.00 -0.28 -20.54
N LEU A 147 12.35 -1.48 -21.00
CA LEU A 147 13.45 -1.68 -21.93
C LEU A 147 13.31 -0.84 -23.21
N LYS A 148 14.37 -0.12 -23.57
CA LYS A 148 14.46 0.76 -24.75
C LYS A 148 13.49 1.95 -24.74
N ALA A 149 12.87 2.29 -23.61
CA ALA A 149 12.08 3.49 -23.50
C ALA A 149 13.00 4.72 -23.41
N THR A 150 12.64 5.81 -24.10
CA THR A 150 13.26 7.12 -23.84
C THR A 150 12.79 7.66 -22.49
N PRO A 151 13.47 8.66 -21.90
CA PRO A 151 12.99 9.29 -20.67
C PRO A 151 11.55 9.86 -20.79
N GLU A 152 11.20 10.41 -21.95
CA GLU A 152 9.87 10.95 -22.25
C GLU A 152 8.83 9.84 -22.34
N GLU A 153 9.13 8.75 -23.05
CA GLU A 153 8.26 7.55 -23.11
C GLU A 153 8.08 6.95 -21.72
N SER A 154 9.14 6.83 -20.95
CA SER A 154 9.10 6.31 -19.58
C SER A 154 8.18 7.16 -18.71
N ALA A 155 8.31 8.48 -18.72
CA ALA A 155 7.46 9.37 -17.95
C ALA A 155 5.99 9.30 -18.40
N PHE A 156 5.74 9.29 -19.72
CA PHE A 156 4.40 9.24 -20.30
C PHE A 156 3.68 7.94 -19.96
N TYR A 157 4.31 6.79 -20.21
CA TYR A 157 3.67 5.49 -19.99
C TYR A 157 3.53 5.16 -18.51
N SER A 158 4.50 5.51 -17.66
CA SER A 158 4.33 5.34 -16.21
C SER A 158 3.14 6.13 -15.66
N ALA A 159 2.91 7.35 -16.16
CA ALA A 159 1.75 8.15 -15.77
C ALA A 159 0.44 7.54 -16.29
N THR A 160 0.43 7.06 -17.54
CA THR A 160 -0.73 6.46 -18.19
C THR A 160 -1.11 5.13 -17.53
N ASP A 161 -0.14 4.25 -17.30
CA ASP A 161 -0.37 2.93 -16.68
C ASP A 161 -0.80 3.08 -15.21
N THR A 162 -0.26 4.09 -14.50
CA THR A 162 -0.78 4.50 -13.18
C THR A 162 -2.26 4.88 -13.26
N ALA A 163 -2.66 5.65 -14.26
CA ALA A 163 -4.04 6.10 -14.41
C ALA A 163 -5.01 4.92 -14.62
N PHE A 164 -4.61 3.90 -15.38
CA PHE A 164 -5.41 2.68 -15.54
C PHE A 164 -5.60 1.95 -14.22
N ILE A 165 -4.52 1.76 -13.44
CA ILE A 165 -4.58 1.11 -12.14
C ILE A 165 -5.46 1.93 -11.18
N SER A 166 -5.26 3.24 -11.10
CA SER A 166 -6.02 4.09 -10.18
C SER A 166 -7.51 4.15 -10.54
N GLN A 167 -7.85 4.09 -11.83
CA GLN A 167 -9.24 4.02 -12.27
C GLN A 167 -9.90 2.69 -11.87
N ASN A 168 -9.19 1.57 -11.96
CA ASN A 168 -9.68 0.29 -11.45
C ASN A 168 -10.01 0.39 -9.94
N VAL A 169 -9.12 1.03 -9.16
CA VAL A 169 -9.37 1.29 -7.73
C VAL A 169 -10.61 2.16 -7.52
N TYR A 170 -10.79 3.20 -8.32
CA TYR A 170 -12.00 4.04 -8.25
C TYR A 170 -13.28 3.24 -8.50
N LEU A 171 -13.28 2.39 -9.54
CA LEU A 171 -14.45 1.58 -9.90
C LEU A 171 -14.73 0.52 -8.85
N PHE A 172 -13.70 -0.14 -8.32
CA PHE A 172 -13.84 -1.07 -7.21
C PHE A 172 -14.43 -0.37 -5.98
N CYS A 173 -13.90 0.78 -5.59
CA CYS A 173 -14.41 1.54 -4.45
C CYS A 173 -15.87 1.96 -4.65
N ALA A 174 -16.26 2.39 -5.86
CA ALA A 174 -17.66 2.70 -6.18
C ALA A 174 -18.55 1.47 -6.10
N SER A 175 -18.06 0.29 -6.51
CA SER A 175 -18.75 -0.99 -6.38
C SER A 175 -19.00 -1.36 -4.92
N GLU A 176 -17.97 -1.29 -4.10
CA GLU A 176 -17.99 -1.79 -2.72
C GLU A 176 -18.42 -0.74 -1.69
N GLY A 177 -18.72 0.49 -2.12
CA GLY A 177 -19.14 1.58 -1.22
C GLY A 177 -18.01 2.20 -0.42
N LEU A 178 -16.77 2.08 -0.90
CA LEU A 178 -15.59 2.72 -0.32
C LEU A 178 -15.43 4.16 -0.83
N ALA A 179 -14.82 5.00 -0.02
CA ALA A 179 -14.37 6.33 -0.37
C ALA A 179 -12.94 6.29 -0.91
N THR A 180 -12.65 7.03 -1.97
CA THR A 180 -11.30 7.11 -2.53
C THR A 180 -11.03 8.43 -3.24
N VAL A 181 -9.77 8.86 -3.26
CA VAL A 181 -9.28 9.95 -4.09
C VAL A 181 -7.81 9.73 -4.47
N VAL A 182 -7.52 9.85 -5.77
CA VAL A 182 -6.14 9.89 -6.28
C VAL A 182 -5.59 11.31 -6.14
N ARG A 183 -4.28 11.43 -5.89
CA ARG A 183 -3.60 12.72 -5.67
C ARG A 183 -2.09 12.63 -5.92
N MET A 184 -1.46 13.77 -6.07
CA MET A 184 0.00 13.87 -6.12
C MET A 184 0.57 13.77 -4.70
N PRO A 185 1.60 12.93 -4.46
CA PRO A 185 2.37 12.98 -3.21
C PRO A 185 3.02 14.34 -3.01
N SER A 186 3.08 14.79 -1.76
CA SER A 186 3.57 16.15 -1.44
C SER A 186 5.09 16.27 -1.43
N ASP A 187 5.77 15.19 -1.09
CA ASP A 187 7.23 15.12 -0.99
C ASP A 187 7.70 13.74 -1.51
N LYS A 188 7.89 13.67 -2.82
CA LYS A 188 8.34 12.43 -3.47
C LYS A 188 9.74 12.00 -3.01
N PRO A 189 10.74 12.88 -2.84
CA PRO A 189 12.05 12.49 -2.32
C PRO A 189 12.00 11.87 -0.91
N ALA A 190 11.31 12.50 0.04
CA ALA A 190 11.16 11.96 1.39
C ALA A 190 10.41 10.62 1.40
N LEU A 191 9.35 10.49 0.58
CA LEU A 191 8.60 9.24 0.44
C LEU A 191 9.45 8.14 -0.20
N ALA A 192 10.24 8.45 -1.23
CA ALA A 192 11.15 7.50 -1.87
C ALA A 192 12.21 6.99 -0.89
N ALA A 193 12.82 7.87 -0.10
CA ALA A 193 13.78 7.50 0.95
C ALA A 193 13.14 6.60 2.02
N ALA A 194 11.92 6.94 2.48
CA ALA A 194 11.20 6.15 3.47
C ALA A 194 10.80 4.75 2.95
N LEU A 195 10.47 4.64 1.67
CA LEU A 195 10.18 3.38 1.00
C LEU A 195 11.44 2.64 0.50
N LYS A 196 12.64 3.20 0.73
CA LYS A 196 13.93 2.64 0.28
C LYS A 196 13.98 2.37 -1.23
N LEU A 197 13.38 3.26 -2.02
CA LEU A 197 13.31 3.11 -3.47
C LEU A 197 14.67 3.38 -4.12
N PRO A 198 15.08 2.57 -5.12
CA PRO A 198 16.25 2.89 -5.92
C PRO A 198 16.00 4.10 -6.85
N ASP A 199 17.03 4.73 -7.36
CA ASP A 199 16.94 5.91 -8.26
C ASP A 199 16.17 5.62 -9.55
N THR A 200 16.11 4.35 -9.95
CA THR A 200 15.37 3.86 -11.11
C THR A 200 13.85 3.76 -10.86
N ALA A 201 13.42 3.85 -9.60
CA ALA A 201 12.01 3.83 -9.25
C ALA A 201 11.44 5.25 -9.20
N LYS A 202 10.28 5.46 -9.84
CA LYS A 202 9.64 6.78 -9.94
C LYS A 202 8.25 6.75 -9.33
N ILE A 203 8.04 7.51 -8.25
CA ILE A 203 6.70 7.69 -7.68
C ILE A 203 5.87 8.54 -8.63
N THR A 204 4.73 8.02 -9.04
CA THR A 204 3.77 8.72 -9.91
C THR A 204 2.70 9.42 -9.08
N LEU A 205 1.74 8.67 -8.54
CA LEU A 205 0.60 9.17 -7.77
C LEU A 205 0.45 8.39 -6.44
N ALA A 206 -0.43 8.89 -5.58
CA ALA A 206 -0.93 8.19 -4.41
C ALA A 206 -2.47 8.20 -4.43
N GLN A 207 -3.10 7.23 -3.75
CA GLN A 207 -4.55 7.13 -3.66
C GLN A 207 -4.97 6.72 -2.24
N SER A 208 -5.85 7.52 -1.64
CA SER A 208 -6.41 7.23 -0.31
C SER A 208 -7.64 6.37 -0.43
N ILE A 209 -7.78 5.36 0.42
CA ILE A 209 -8.91 4.44 0.47
C ILE A 209 -9.38 4.26 1.91
N GLY A 210 -10.69 4.32 2.11
CA GLY A 210 -11.32 4.10 3.40
C GLY A 210 -12.84 4.00 3.27
N TRP A 211 -13.53 3.88 4.38
CA TRP A 211 -14.99 3.96 4.39
C TRP A 211 -15.40 5.44 4.35
N PRO A 212 -16.51 5.78 3.68
CA PRO A 212 -17.02 7.15 3.72
C PRO A 212 -17.44 7.52 5.14
N LYS A 213 -17.28 8.79 5.50
CA LYS A 213 -17.85 9.33 6.72
C LYS A 213 -19.39 9.25 6.64
N LYS A 214 -20.00 8.69 7.66
CA LYS A 214 -21.44 8.65 7.83
C LYS A 214 -21.96 9.99 8.32
#